data_b93632de16012e589c3534e6e4f4622f
#
_entry.id   b93632de16012e589c3534e6e4f4622f
#
_cell.length_a   1.000
_cell.length_b   1.000
_cell.length_c   1.000
_cell.angle_alpha   90.00
_cell.angle_beta   90.00
_cell.angle_gamma   90.00
#
_symmetry.space_group_name_H-M   'P 1'
#
loop_
_entity.id
_entity.type
_entity.pdbx_description
1 polymer ?
#
loop_
_entity_poly.entity_id
_entity_poly.type
_entity_poly.pdbx_seq_one_letter_code
_entity_poly.pdbx_strand_id
1 'polypeptide(L)'
;MGRLVVVLILTMAATAKPASATIVLDTPWNPIAAAYRTAMFMADLAPPDWIAIARTYAAPLPMTTSPRAARAHLLALGLEAEMSGINQAIEAQDRAALYAATTRATARALRRHLAAAREALGTPGAAHARALEAQALYRAFADMVAQADPDNAARVGRAWLTLITSAGSPGVAGAGRIAADRARFAAAAETIEAYIAENYDVAEFAPRARSNPLPDTAVRARGEVAVIPWLPPGTDLRQQDPLPRLVLNFEERGIEETDLPLVAYGDMLFDSPEIFGPMARQLGIACSTCHNRSDINQRFFIPGISHQPGAADVSGGYFNPAFNNRRADSLDIPSLRGLRFTGPYGRDGRFASLRDFTRNVIVNEFAGPEPTPFILDALEAYLLEFDFLPNSKVDPQGRLTATASAAARRGETIFNTPFRGMGGQSCASCHMPTANFMDRRQHNIGSARDSYRNARDGAFDTPTLLGARFTAPYFHDGSLPTLASVVDWFNRRFSLGLDRQQRSDLTAYLEAVGDADEPYHPFEGRETPFRLAFEELTTFASTLDLLIPRQDRFHADLMLRTVAADLRADAAGMNNRAAMGKVHELADQLVRIRESILADDWSGAATRWAAFRRSQEDYDADMY
;
A
#
# COMPACT_ATOMS: atom_id res chain seq x y z
N MET A 1 -30.79 -42.81 -54.40
CA MET A 1 -29.86 -42.88 -53.27
C MET A 1 -29.18 -41.52 -53.09
N GLY A 2 -29.85 -40.64 -52.34
CA GLY A 2 -29.33 -39.29 -52.05
C GLY A 2 -28.58 -39.30 -50.73
N ARG A 3 -27.32 -38.91 -50.73
CA ARG A 3 -26.53 -38.68 -49.49
C ARG A 3 -26.80 -37.27 -48.98
N LEU A 4 -27.44 -37.20 -47.82
CA LEU A 4 -27.63 -35.98 -47.04
C LEU A 4 -26.29 -35.66 -46.34
N VAL A 5 -25.64 -34.57 -46.73
CA VAL A 5 -24.45 -34.02 -46.03
C VAL A 5 -25.00 -33.08 -44.99
N VAL A 6 -24.94 -33.47 -43.72
CA VAL A 6 -25.23 -32.60 -42.58
C VAL A 6 -23.98 -31.80 -42.28
N VAL A 7 -23.97 -30.51 -42.63
CA VAL A 7 -22.93 -29.55 -42.23
C VAL A 7 -23.24 -29.10 -40.80
N LEU A 8 -22.47 -29.59 -39.85
CA LEU A 8 -22.50 -29.13 -38.44
C LEU A 8 -21.79 -27.79 -38.36
N ILE A 9 -22.54 -26.71 -38.32
CA ILE A 9 -21.97 -25.38 -38.04
C ILE A 9 -21.76 -25.33 -36.53
N LEU A 10 -20.50 -25.56 -36.09
CA LEU A 10 -20.05 -25.20 -34.74
C LEU A 10 -20.01 -23.66 -34.65
N THR A 11 -21.05 -23.08 -34.08
CA THR A 11 -20.98 -21.71 -33.58
C THR A 11 -20.04 -21.70 -32.37
N MET A 12 -18.78 -21.36 -32.59
CA MET A 12 -17.92 -20.91 -31.51
C MET A 12 -18.51 -19.61 -30.96
N ALA A 13 -19.28 -19.73 -29.88
CA ALA A 13 -19.54 -18.59 -29.03
C ALA A 13 -18.18 -18.13 -28.47
N ALA A 14 -17.59 -17.14 -29.11
CA ALA A 14 -16.50 -16.41 -28.54
C ALA A 14 -17.06 -15.73 -27.29
N THR A 15 -16.86 -16.36 -26.14
CA THR A 15 -17.00 -15.67 -24.85
C THR A 15 -16.00 -14.55 -24.87
N ALA A 16 -16.45 -13.35 -25.22
CA ALA A 16 -15.69 -12.14 -25.04
C ALA A 16 -15.30 -12.13 -23.55
N LYS A 17 -14.03 -12.40 -23.24
CA LYS A 17 -13.47 -12.14 -21.93
C LYS A 17 -13.83 -10.69 -21.61
N PRO A 18 -14.47 -10.41 -20.46
CA PRO A 18 -14.62 -9.02 -20.04
C PRO A 18 -13.19 -8.45 -20.05
N ALA A 19 -12.99 -7.36 -20.78
CA ALA A 19 -11.73 -6.66 -20.75
C ALA A 19 -11.47 -6.39 -19.26
N SER A 20 -10.48 -7.06 -18.69
CA SER A 20 -10.00 -6.74 -17.36
C SER A 20 -9.68 -5.25 -17.43
N ALA A 21 -10.41 -4.46 -16.68
CA ALA A 21 -9.97 -3.10 -16.41
C ALA A 21 -8.68 -3.28 -15.60
N THR A 22 -7.57 -3.46 -16.32
CA THR A 22 -6.25 -3.33 -15.75
C THR A 22 -6.28 -1.94 -15.16
N ILE A 23 -6.33 -1.84 -13.84
CA ILE A 23 -6.00 -0.60 -13.18
C ILE A 23 -4.55 -0.40 -13.58
N VAL A 24 -4.33 0.46 -14.56
CA VAL A 24 -2.99 0.99 -14.82
C VAL A 24 -2.73 1.85 -13.61
N LEU A 25 -2.08 1.29 -12.60
CA LEU A 25 -1.75 1.95 -11.34
C LEU A 25 -0.95 3.24 -11.58
N ASP A 26 -0.30 3.32 -12.72
CA ASP A 26 0.51 4.44 -13.18
C ASP A 26 -0.25 5.47 -14.02
N THR A 27 -1.56 5.36 -14.21
CA THR A 27 -2.28 6.42 -14.91
C THR A 27 -2.45 7.60 -13.97
N PRO A 28 -1.75 8.72 -14.22
CA PRO A 28 -1.82 9.88 -13.36
C PRO A 28 -3.27 10.36 -13.24
N TRP A 29 -3.61 10.89 -12.07
CA TRP A 29 -4.90 11.50 -11.89
C TRP A 29 -4.95 12.88 -12.55
N ASN A 30 -6.11 13.21 -13.11
CA ASN A 30 -6.40 14.59 -13.46
C ASN A 30 -6.35 15.46 -12.20
N PRO A 31 -5.66 16.62 -12.20
CA PRO A 31 -5.45 17.42 -10.99
C PRO A 31 -6.73 17.84 -10.27
N ILE A 32 -7.80 18.15 -11.00
CA ILE A 32 -9.10 18.54 -10.41
C ILE A 32 -9.76 17.32 -9.75
N ALA A 33 -9.74 16.17 -10.42
CA ALA A 33 -10.31 14.92 -9.86
C ALA A 33 -9.55 14.45 -8.61
N ALA A 34 -8.22 14.57 -8.63
CA ALA A 34 -7.38 14.26 -7.47
C ALA A 34 -7.68 15.19 -6.30
N ALA A 35 -7.79 16.50 -6.57
CA ALA A 35 -8.11 17.49 -5.55
C ALA A 35 -9.50 17.26 -4.94
N TYR A 36 -10.50 16.97 -5.76
CA TYR A 36 -11.85 16.63 -5.32
C TYR A 36 -11.81 15.46 -4.33
N ARG A 37 -11.21 14.34 -4.73
CA ARG A 37 -11.15 13.12 -3.92
C ARG A 37 -10.41 13.33 -2.61
N THR A 38 -9.27 14.01 -2.67
CA THR A 38 -8.45 14.31 -1.49
C THR A 38 -9.16 15.25 -0.53
N ALA A 39 -9.79 16.33 -1.03
CA ALA A 39 -10.53 17.27 -0.20
C ALA A 39 -11.73 16.63 0.48
N MET A 40 -12.50 15.81 -0.24
CA MET A 40 -13.62 15.05 0.32
C MET A 40 -13.18 14.11 1.44
N PHE A 41 -12.07 13.41 1.24
CA PHE A 41 -11.50 12.53 2.26
C PHE A 41 -11.07 13.29 3.50
N MET A 42 -10.32 14.38 3.34
CA MET A 42 -9.85 15.19 4.46
C MET A 42 -10.98 15.88 5.22
N ALA A 43 -12.06 16.22 4.52
CA ALA A 43 -13.26 16.77 5.15
C ALA A 43 -14.04 15.73 5.97
N ASP A 44 -13.89 14.44 5.67
CA ASP A 44 -14.48 13.35 6.45
C ASP A 44 -13.65 12.96 7.69
N LEU A 45 -12.43 13.49 7.84
CA LEU A 45 -11.64 13.28 9.05
C LEU A 45 -12.33 13.95 10.26
N ALA A 46 -12.03 13.45 11.43
CA ALA A 46 -12.55 14.03 12.65
C ALA A 46 -11.40 14.38 13.62
N PRO A 47 -11.05 15.66 13.78
CA PRO A 47 -11.61 16.81 13.04
C PRO A 47 -11.11 16.90 11.61
N PRO A 48 -11.83 17.60 10.70
CA PRO A 48 -11.36 17.86 9.35
C PRO A 48 -10.01 18.60 9.33
N ASP A 49 -9.13 18.23 8.41
CA ASP A 49 -7.86 18.94 8.22
C ASP A 49 -8.03 20.08 7.18
N TRP A 50 -8.51 21.23 7.64
CA TRP A 50 -8.76 22.38 6.77
C TRP A 50 -7.51 22.97 6.14
N ILE A 51 -6.34 22.84 6.77
CA ILE A 51 -5.06 23.30 6.23
C ILE A 51 -4.65 22.40 5.05
N ALA A 52 -4.75 21.10 5.21
CA ALA A 52 -4.47 20.16 4.14
C ALA A 52 -5.49 20.29 2.99
N ILE A 53 -6.78 20.50 3.29
CA ILE A 53 -7.82 20.77 2.26
C ILE A 53 -7.45 22.01 1.44
N ALA A 54 -7.05 23.11 2.08
CA ALA A 54 -6.62 24.33 1.37
C ALA A 54 -5.41 24.08 0.47
N ARG A 55 -4.41 23.35 0.96
CA ARG A 55 -3.22 22.97 0.17
C ARG A 55 -3.54 22.11 -1.03
N THR A 56 -4.56 21.25 -0.93
CA THR A 56 -5.01 20.37 -2.00
C THR A 56 -5.34 21.14 -3.30
N TYR A 57 -5.91 22.35 -3.20
CA TYR A 57 -6.20 23.18 -4.36
C TYR A 57 -5.06 24.15 -4.71
N ALA A 58 -4.21 24.49 -3.75
CA ALA A 58 -3.16 25.49 -3.90
C ALA A 58 -1.82 24.94 -4.40
N ALA A 59 -1.57 23.65 -4.26
CA ALA A 59 -0.32 23.02 -4.65
C ALA A 59 -0.57 21.82 -5.60
N PRO A 60 0.42 21.44 -6.43
CA PRO A 60 0.37 20.18 -7.19
C PRO A 60 0.27 18.99 -6.25
N LEU A 61 -0.53 17.98 -6.63
CA LEU A 61 -0.68 16.75 -5.86
C LEU A 61 0.24 15.64 -6.40
N PRO A 62 0.85 14.83 -5.53
CA PRO A 62 1.83 13.79 -5.93
C PRO A 62 1.29 12.78 -6.94
N MET A 63 -0.02 12.44 -6.86
CA MET A 63 -0.65 11.49 -7.77
C MET A 63 -0.94 12.05 -9.17
N THR A 64 -0.54 13.30 -9.45
CA THR A 64 -0.72 13.94 -10.75
C THR A 64 0.63 14.21 -11.40
N THR A 65 0.70 14.19 -12.73
CA THR A 65 1.93 14.61 -13.46
C THR A 65 1.98 16.10 -13.72
N SER A 66 0.92 16.84 -13.36
CA SER A 66 0.86 18.27 -13.61
C SER A 66 1.73 19.04 -12.62
N PRO A 67 2.61 19.93 -13.10
CA PRO A 67 3.33 20.86 -12.23
C PRO A 67 2.42 21.99 -11.70
N ARG A 68 1.16 22.05 -12.15
CA ARG A 68 0.19 23.06 -11.75
C ARG A 68 -0.79 22.50 -10.74
N ALA A 69 -1.15 23.32 -9.76
CA ALA A 69 -2.18 23.00 -8.79
C ALA A 69 -3.59 22.92 -9.44
N ALA A 70 -4.52 22.22 -8.80
CA ALA A 70 -5.91 22.07 -9.27
C ALA A 70 -6.60 23.42 -9.51
N ARG A 71 -6.34 24.42 -8.66
CA ARG A 71 -6.81 25.80 -8.84
C ARG A 71 -6.46 26.37 -10.22
N ALA A 72 -5.23 26.19 -10.68
CA ALA A 72 -4.80 26.72 -11.98
C ALA A 72 -5.53 26.03 -13.15
N HIS A 73 -5.89 24.77 -13.01
CA HIS A 73 -6.68 24.04 -14.01
C HIS A 73 -8.15 24.52 -14.02
N LEU A 74 -8.76 24.76 -12.86
CA LEU A 74 -10.11 25.32 -12.76
C LEU A 74 -10.19 26.70 -13.40
N LEU A 75 -9.26 27.60 -13.09
CA LEU A 75 -9.20 28.94 -13.70
C LEU A 75 -8.99 28.87 -15.21
N ALA A 76 -8.17 27.95 -15.72
CA ALA A 76 -7.97 27.77 -17.16
C ALA A 76 -9.24 27.29 -17.90
N LEU A 77 -10.21 26.72 -17.16
CA LEU A 77 -11.53 26.32 -17.70
C LEU A 77 -12.61 27.40 -17.52
N GLY A 78 -12.28 28.59 -17.01
CA GLY A 78 -13.23 29.67 -16.74
C GLY A 78 -14.17 29.30 -15.57
N LEU A 79 -13.64 28.69 -14.51
CA LEU A 79 -14.39 28.24 -13.33
C LEU A 79 -13.95 29.00 -12.06
N GLU A 80 -13.82 30.34 -12.21
CA GLU A 80 -13.41 31.24 -11.13
C GLU A 80 -14.45 31.28 -9.99
N ALA A 81 -15.73 31.26 -10.34
CA ALA A 81 -16.83 31.29 -9.38
C ALA A 81 -16.85 30.04 -8.52
N GLU A 82 -16.58 28.86 -9.12
CA GLU A 82 -16.49 27.60 -8.44
C GLU A 82 -15.30 27.56 -7.49
N MET A 83 -14.15 28.08 -7.96
CA MET A 83 -12.96 28.16 -7.09
C MET A 83 -13.18 29.12 -5.90
N SER A 84 -13.89 30.25 -6.14
CA SER A 84 -14.28 31.16 -5.07
C SER A 84 -15.19 30.49 -4.05
N GLY A 85 -16.16 29.69 -4.49
CA GLY A 85 -17.04 28.93 -3.62
C GLY A 85 -16.29 27.89 -2.76
N ILE A 86 -15.29 27.22 -3.35
CA ILE A 86 -14.42 26.30 -2.62
C ILE A 86 -13.64 27.05 -1.53
N ASN A 87 -13.02 28.19 -1.86
CA ASN A 87 -12.27 28.99 -0.90
C ASN A 87 -13.16 29.48 0.26
N GLN A 88 -14.37 29.97 -0.03
CA GLN A 88 -15.33 30.41 0.99
C GLN A 88 -15.72 29.27 1.93
N ALA A 89 -15.96 28.07 1.41
CA ALA A 89 -16.27 26.91 2.23
C ALA A 89 -15.10 26.49 3.13
N ILE A 90 -13.87 26.59 2.63
CA ILE A 90 -12.64 26.33 3.41
C ILE A 90 -12.45 27.38 4.50
N GLU A 91 -12.59 28.66 4.18
CA GLU A 91 -12.46 29.76 5.14
C GLU A 91 -13.53 29.69 6.24
N ALA A 92 -14.76 29.33 5.87
CA ALA A 92 -15.86 29.12 6.80
C ALA A 92 -15.76 27.81 7.60
N GLN A 93 -14.85 26.92 7.21
CA GLN A 93 -14.75 25.53 7.72
C GLN A 93 -16.09 24.77 7.64
N ASP A 94 -16.86 25.07 6.59
CA ASP A 94 -18.16 24.45 6.33
C ASP A 94 -18.01 23.24 5.43
N ARG A 95 -18.17 22.06 6.04
CA ARG A 95 -18.03 20.76 5.34
C ARG A 95 -19.10 20.55 4.28
N ALA A 96 -20.34 20.94 4.55
CA ALA A 96 -21.44 20.75 3.58
C ALA A 96 -21.27 21.66 2.37
N ALA A 97 -20.90 22.93 2.61
CA ALA A 97 -20.58 23.87 1.55
C ALA A 97 -19.37 23.41 0.72
N LEU A 98 -18.34 22.85 1.37
CA LEU A 98 -17.17 22.29 0.66
C LEU A 98 -17.57 21.13 -0.24
N TYR A 99 -18.38 20.19 0.24
CA TYR A 99 -18.87 19.08 -0.57
C TYR A 99 -19.62 19.54 -1.81
N ALA A 100 -20.54 20.48 -1.64
CA ALA A 100 -21.30 21.03 -2.75
C ALA A 100 -20.43 21.81 -3.74
N ALA A 101 -19.53 22.68 -3.25
CA ALA A 101 -18.68 23.52 -4.09
C ALA A 101 -17.67 22.70 -4.91
N THR A 102 -16.96 21.76 -4.27
CA THR A 102 -15.94 20.94 -4.95
C THR A 102 -16.55 19.94 -5.93
N THR A 103 -17.72 19.35 -5.59
CA THR A 103 -18.47 18.46 -6.48
C THR A 103 -18.91 19.21 -7.74
N ARG A 104 -19.52 20.38 -7.58
CA ARG A 104 -19.97 21.24 -8.66
C ARG A 104 -18.82 21.70 -9.55
N ALA A 105 -17.70 22.11 -8.96
CA ALA A 105 -16.50 22.50 -9.71
C ALA A 105 -16.00 21.36 -10.61
N THR A 106 -15.93 20.14 -10.08
CA THR A 106 -15.47 18.96 -10.82
C THR A 106 -16.46 18.55 -11.91
N ALA A 107 -17.77 18.57 -11.61
CA ALA A 107 -18.83 18.30 -12.59
C ALA A 107 -18.83 19.30 -13.76
N ARG A 108 -18.66 20.59 -13.46
CA ARG A 108 -18.58 21.64 -14.48
C ARG A 108 -17.30 21.56 -15.29
N ALA A 109 -16.15 21.25 -14.69
CA ALA A 109 -14.91 20.98 -15.41
C ALA A 109 -15.07 19.84 -16.42
N LEU A 110 -15.70 18.73 -16.01
CA LEU A 110 -16.02 17.61 -16.90
C LEU A 110 -16.87 18.07 -18.09
N ARG A 111 -17.95 18.81 -17.83
CA ARG A 111 -18.85 19.32 -18.88
C ARG A 111 -18.15 20.29 -19.83
N ARG A 112 -17.22 21.15 -19.34
CA ARG A 112 -16.38 22.01 -20.18
C ARG A 112 -15.51 21.21 -21.15
N HIS A 113 -14.89 20.11 -20.68
CA HIS A 113 -14.12 19.24 -21.56
C HIS A 113 -14.99 18.49 -22.58
N LEU A 114 -16.21 18.06 -22.22
CA LEU A 114 -17.15 17.46 -23.18
C LEU A 114 -17.60 18.45 -24.25
N ALA A 115 -17.88 19.69 -23.86
CA ALA A 115 -18.22 20.75 -24.81
C ALA A 115 -17.05 21.02 -25.78
N ALA A 116 -15.84 21.19 -25.26
CA ALA A 116 -14.64 21.37 -26.08
C ALA A 116 -14.35 20.15 -26.99
N ALA A 117 -14.65 18.90 -26.54
CA ALA A 117 -14.54 17.72 -27.38
C ALA A 117 -15.54 17.77 -28.56
N ARG A 118 -16.78 18.19 -28.30
CA ARG A 118 -17.83 18.34 -29.33
C ARG A 118 -17.43 19.38 -30.39
N GLU A 119 -16.88 20.51 -29.97
CA GLU A 119 -16.38 21.55 -30.90
C GLU A 119 -15.20 21.04 -31.75
N ALA A 120 -14.35 20.21 -31.18
CA ALA A 120 -13.15 19.69 -31.82
C ALA A 120 -13.38 18.47 -32.76
N LEU A 121 -14.63 17.98 -32.95
CA LEU A 121 -14.92 16.78 -33.76
C LEU A 121 -14.47 16.87 -35.23
N GLY A 122 -14.20 18.06 -35.74
CA GLY A 122 -13.61 18.25 -37.07
C GLY A 122 -12.09 18.11 -37.13
N THR A 123 -11.42 18.12 -36.00
CA THR A 123 -9.95 18.09 -35.90
C THR A 123 -9.47 16.72 -35.43
N PRO A 124 -8.71 15.99 -36.27
CA PRO A 124 -8.25 14.65 -35.91
C PRO A 124 -7.49 14.62 -34.59
N GLY A 125 -7.93 13.76 -33.68
CA GLY A 125 -7.31 13.55 -32.37
C GLY A 125 -7.63 14.59 -31.29
N ALA A 126 -8.06 15.82 -31.67
CA ALA A 126 -8.34 16.85 -30.66
C ALA A 126 -9.62 16.52 -29.86
N ALA A 127 -10.68 16.06 -30.51
CA ALA A 127 -11.89 15.60 -29.84
C ALA A 127 -11.61 14.41 -28.90
N HIS A 128 -10.83 13.46 -29.36
CA HIS A 128 -10.43 12.29 -28.57
C HIS A 128 -9.66 12.71 -27.30
N ALA A 129 -8.66 13.60 -27.43
CA ALA A 129 -7.89 14.09 -26.30
C ALA A 129 -8.78 14.80 -25.26
N ARG A 130 -9.72 15.65 -25.71
CA ARG A 130 -10.67 16.34 -24.82
C ARG A 130 -11.67 15.39 -24.15
N ALA A 131 -12.10 14.34 -24.87
CA ALA A 131 -12.95 13.30 -24.32
C ALA A 131 -12.24 12.49 -23.24
N LEU A 132 -10.95 12.18 -23.41
CA LEU A 132 -10.13 11.53 -22.39
C LEU A 132 -9.97 12.40 -21.14
N GLU A 133 -9.78 13.71 -21.27
CA GLU A 133 -9.74 14.63 -20.12
C GLU A 133 -11.06 14.65 -19.36
N ALA A 134 -12.20 14.65 -20.06
CA ALA A 134 -13.51 14.54 -19.43
C ALA A 134 -13.68 13.20 -18.70
N GLN A 135 -13.25 12.11 -19.31
CA GLN A 135 -13.27 10.78 -18.69
C GLN A 135 -12.37 10.70 -17.46
N ALA A 136 -11.19 11.34 -17.52
CA ALA A 136 -10.28 11.42 -16.37
C ALA A 136 -10.92 12.16 -15.19
N LEU A 137 -11.72 13.22 -15.46
CA LEU A 137 -12.51 13.89 -14.43
C LEU A 137 -13.65 13.02 -13.89
N TYR A 138 -14.30 12.24 -14.76
CA TYR A 138 -15.35 11.29 -14.32
C TYR A 138 -14.86 10.27 -13.29
N ARG A 139 -13.56 9.92 -13.30
CA ARG A 139 -12.97 9.05 -12.27
C ARG A 139 -13.24 9.55 -10.84
N ALA A 140 -13.41 10.86 -10.64
CA ALA A 140 -13.76 11.42 -9.34
C ALA A 140 -15.09 10.89 -8.78
N PHE A 141 -16.06 10.64 -9.66
CA PHE A 141 -17.41 10.22 -9.29
C PHE A 141 -17.65 8.72 -9.45
N ALA A 142 -16.85 8.05 -10.24
CA ALA A 142 -17.11 6.70 -10.72
C ALA A 142 -17.39 5.68 -9.62
N ASP A 143 -16.73 5.82 -8.44
CA ASP A 143 -16.94 4.95 -7.28
C ASP A 143 -18.31 5.17 -6.66
N MET A 144 -18.70 6.43 -6.47
CA MET A 144 -20.00 6.78 -5.92
C MET A 144 -21.13 6.31 -6.84
N VAL A 145 -20.94 6.47 -8.16
CA VAL A 145 -21.90 5.96 -9.15
C VAL A 145 -22.01 4.46 -9.06
N ALA A 146 -20.87 3.74 -9.01
CA ALA A 146 -20.89 2.27 -8.97
C ALA A 146 -21.52 1.70 -7.70
N GLN A 147 -21.33 2.36 -6.56
CA GLN A 147 -21.85 1.91 -5.26
C GLN A 147 -23.33 2.27 -5.08
N ALA A 148 -23.69 3.45 -5.51
CA ALA A 148 -24.97 4.05 -5.19
C ALA A 148 -26.03 3.79 -6.27
N ASP A 149 -25.59 3.58 -7.50
CA ASP A 149 -26.46 3.48 -8.67
C ASP A 149 -25.81 2.56 -9.72
N PRO A 150 -25.72 1.23 -9.44
CA PRO A 150 -25.04 0.27 -10.29
C PRO A 150 -25.61 0.18 -11.71
N ASP A 151 -26.93 0.39 -11.87
CA ASP A 151 -27.58 0.36 -13.18
C ASP A 151 -27.15 1.54 -14.05
N ASN A 152 -27.13 2.73 -13.46
CA ASN A 152 -26.60 3.91 -14.14
C ASN A 152 -25.07 3.85 -14.30
N ALA A 153 -24.32 3.24 -13.39
CA ALA A 153 -22.89 2.97 -13.58
C ALA A 153 -22.63 2.19 -14.88
N ALA A 154 -23.41 1.14 -15.12
CA ALA A 154 -23.30 0.35 -16.35
C ALA A 154 -23.74 1.16 -17.60
N ARG A 155 -24.80 1.97 -17.50
CA ARG A 155 -25.28 2.81 -18.59
C ARG A 155 -24.27 3.91 -18.95
N VAL A 156 -23.78 4.64 -17.96
CA VAL A 156 -22.80 5.73 -18.15
C VAL A 156 -21.45 5.16 -18.60
N GLY A 157 -21.05 3.99 -18.09
CA GLY A 157 -19.84 3.29 -18.53
C GLY A 157 -19.90 2.94 -20.03
N ARG A 158 -21.03 2.44 -20.53
CA ARG A 158 -21.23 2.21 -21.98
C ARG A 158 -21.22 3.51 -22.77
N ALA A 159 -21.80 4.58 -22.24
CA ALA A 159 -21.76 5.88 -22.88
C ALA A 159 -20.33 6.42 -23.01
N TRP A 160 -19.49 6.26 -21.98
CA TRP A 160 -18.07 6.61 -22.06
C TRP A 160 -17.32 5.84 -23.13
N LEU A 161 -17.53 4.52 -23.21
CA LEU A 161 -16.91 3.71 -24.27
C LEU A 161 -17.34 4.18 -25.66
N THR A 162 -18.63 4.43 -25.84
CA THR A 162 -19.17 4.95 -27.11
C THR A 162 -18.61 6.32 -27.44
N LEU A 163 -18.53 7.23 -26.49
CA LEU A 163 -18.00 8.58 -26.65
C LEU A 163 -16.54 8.55 -27.12
N ILE A 164 -15.69 7.83 -26.44
CA ILE A 164 -14.25 7.72 -26.77
C ILE A 164 -14.05 7.11 -28.15
N THR A 165 -14.78 6.01 -28.46
CA THR A 165 -14.62 5.33 -29.76
C THR A 165 -15.22 6.14 -30.91
N SER A 166 -16.22 6.98 -30.68
CA SER A 166 -16.84 7.82 -31.71
C SER A 166 -16.14 9.17 -31.93
N ALA A 167 -15.22 9.56 -31.05
CA ALA A 167 -14.45 10.81 -31.18
C ALA A 167 -13.48 10.84 -32.38
N GLY A 168 -13.26 9.69 -33.03
CA GLY A 168 -12.29 9.54 -34.09
C GLY A 168 -10.86 9.36 -33.59
N SER A 169 -9.96 9.01 -34.49
CA SER A 169 -8.54 8.79 -34.17
C SER A 169 -7.65 9.39 -35.26
N PRO A 170 -6.52 10.03 -34.91
CA PRO A 170 -5.56 10.53 -35.89
C PRO A 170 -4.79 9.41 -36.60
N GLY A 171 -4.89 8.16 -36.11
CA GLY A 171 -4.04 7.05 -36.54
C GLY A 171 -2.59 7.18 -36.07
N VAL A 172 -1.76 6.21 -36.42
CA VAL A 172 -0.32 6.25 -36.15
C VAL A 172 0.39 6.75 -37.42
N ALA A 173 1.11 7.86 -37.31
CA ALA A 173 1.76 8.52 -38.47
C ALA A 173 0.81 8.77 -39.67
N GLY A 174 -0.47 9.00 -39.39
CA GLY A 174 -1.49 9.21 -40.41
C GLY A 174 -2.10 7.97 -41.04
N ALA A 175 -1.57 6.78 -40.74
CA ALA A 175 -2.17 5.51 -41.13
C ALA A 175 -3.25 5.08 -40.12
N GLY A 176 -4.37 4.54 -40.63
CA GLY A 176 -5.48 4.10 -39.77
C GLY A 176 -6.30 5.24 -39.16
N ARG A 177 -6.36 6.41 -39.81
CA ARG A 177 -7.23 7.51 -39.39
C ARG A 177 -8.69 7.07 -39.41
N ILE A 178 -9.38 7.30 -38.28
CA ILE A 178 -10.80 7.04 -38.12
C ILE A 178 -11.52 8.37 -38.01
N ALA A 179 -12.53 8.60 -38.86
CA ALA A 179 -13.38 9.78 -38.79
C ALA A 179 -14.28 9.73 -37.54
N ALA A 180 -14.56 10.91 -36.98
CA ALA A 180 -15.50 11.01 -35.86
C ALA A 180 -16.93 10.67 -36.31
N ASP A 181 -17.66 9.88 -35.54
CA ASP A 181 -19.11 9.70 -35.68
C ASP A 181 -19.82 10.70 -34.79
N ARG A 182 -20.23 11.81 -35.42
CA ARG A 182 -20.85 12.93 -34.70
C ARG A 182 -22.15 12.58 -34.00
N ALA A 183 -22.97 11.73 -34.62
CA ALA A 183 -24.27 11.36 -34.07
C ALA A 183 -24.11 10.48 -32.81
N ARG A 184 -23.26 9.44 -32.90
CA ARG A 184 -22.97 8.57 -31.76
C ARG A 184 -22.25 9.32 -30.64
N PHE A 185 -21.32 10.21 -30.97
CA PHE A 185 -20.66 11.06 -29.99
C PHE A 185 -21.66 11.94 -29.25
N ALA A 186 -22.55 12.64 -29.96
CA ALA A 186 -23.54 13.52 -29.37
C ALA A 186 -24.49 12.79 -28.41
N ALA A 187 -25.03 11.63 -28.81
CA ALA A 187 -25.92 10.82 -27.97
C ALA A 187 -25.23 10.29 -26.71
N ALA A 188 -23.97 9.88 -26.83
CA ALA A 188 -23.20 9.41 -25.69
C ALA A 188 -22.85 10.58 -24.73
N ALA A 189 -22.45 11.73 -25.26
CA ALA A 189 -22.18 12.93 -24.48
C ALA A 189 -23.42 13.42 -23.71
N GLU A 190 -24.58 13.44 -24.38
CA GLU A 190 -25.85 13.81 -23.75
C GLU A 190 -26.21 12.88 -22.58
N THR A 191 -26.02 11.57 -22.74
CA THR A 191 -26.25 10.59 -21.66
C THR A 191 -25.38 10.88 -20.44
N ILE A 192 -24.09 11.19 -20.65
CA ILE A 192 -23.14 11.49 -19.59
C ILE A 192 -23.46 12.86 -18.96
N GLU A 193 -23.66 13.90 -19.77
CA GLU A 193 -23.97 15.25 -19.32
C GLU A 193 -25.26 15.31 -18.49
N ALA A 194 -26.32 14.63 -18.92
CA ALA A 194 -27.57 14.56 -18.18
C ALA A 194 -27.39 13.93 -16.80
N TYR A 195 -26.71 12.80 -16.75
CA TYR A 195 -26.44 12.12 -15.47
C TYR A 195 -25.59 12.97 -14.52
N ILE A 196 -24.54 13.60 -15.03
CA ILE A 196 -23.67 14.46 -14.23
C ILE A 196 -24.40 15.72 -13.75
N ALA A 197 -25.21 16.33 -14.61
CA ALA A 197 -25.98 17.53 -14.25
C ALA A 197 -27.02 17.23 -13.15
N GLU A 198 -27.69 16.10 -13.25
CA GLU A 198 -28.73 15.70 -12.31
C GLU A 198 -28.17 15.32 -10.92
N ASN A 199 -26.99 14.67 -10.88
CA ASN A 199 -26.48 14.06 -9.65
C ASN A 199 -25.30 14.81 -9.00
N TYR A 200 -24.55 15.62 -9.75
CA TYR A 200 -23.31 16.24 -9.28
C TYR A 200 -23.16 17.74 -9.53
N ASP A 201 -23.88 18.35 -10.49
CA ASP A 201 -23.94 19.79 -10.67
C ASP A 201 -25.16 20.38 -9.94
N VAL A 202 -25.23 20.13 -8.64
CA VAL A 202 -26.38 20.45 -7.79
C VAL A 202 -25.99 21.48 -6.72
N ALA A 203 -26.97 22.17 -6.17
CA ALA A 203 -26.75 23.20 -5.15
C ALA A 203 -26.30 22.60 -3.82
N GLU A 204 -26.92 21.51 -3.44
CA GLU A 204 -26.61 20.76 -2.22
C GLU A 204 -26.12 19.38 -2.61
N PHE A 205 -25.04 18.94 -2.02
CA PHE A 205 -24.47 17.62 -2.25
C PHE A 205 -24.05 16.97 -0.92
N ALA A 206 -24.61 15.83 -0.62
CA ALA A 206 -24.18 14.98 0.48
C ALA A 206 -23.50 13.74 -0.10
N PRO A 207 -22.22 13.48 0.23
CA PRO A 207 -21.58 12.24 -0.17
C PRO A 207 -22.33 11.07 0.45
N ARG A 208 -22.60 10.03 -0.37
CA ARG A 208 -23.19 8.81 0.16
C ARG A 208 -22.19 8.13 1.10
N ALA A 209 -22.72 7.45 2.14
CA ALA A 209 -21.92 6.76 3.12
C ALA A 209 -20.85 5.89 2.44
N ARG A 210 -19.62 5.95 2.95
CA ARG A 210 -18.54 5.08 2.49
C ARG A 210 -18.91 3.62 2.75
N SER A 211 -18.50 2.73 1.88
CA SER A 211 -18.57 1.29 2.12
C SER A 211 -17.74 0.87 3.34
N ASN A 212 -16.67 1.63 3.64
CA ASN A 212 -15.81 1.46 4.80
C ASN A 212 -15.85 2.76 5.63
N PRO A 213 -16.75 2.87 6.61
CA PRO A 213 -16.80 4.05 7.48
C PRO A 213 -15.51 4.14 8.31
N LEU A 214 -15.04 5.37 8.52
CA LEU A 214 -13.92 5.62 9.43
C LEU A 214 -14.32 5.15 10.84
N PRO A 215 -13.44 4.40 11.55
CA PRO A 215 -13.72 4.02 12.92
C PRO A 215 -13.87 5.28 13.80
N ASP A 216 -14.86 5.31 14.66
CA ASP A 216 -15.04 6.39 15.66
C ASP A 216 -13.82 6.57 16.57
N THR A 217 -12.99 5.51 16.68
CA THR A 217 -11.77 5.48 17.48
C THR A 217 -10.59 6.23 16.85
N ALA A 218 -10.63 6.51 15.54
CA ALA A 218 -9.57 7.29 14.86
C ALA A 218 -9.44 8.73 15.39
N VAL A 219 -10.41 9.21 16.13
CA VAL A 219 -10.57 10.60 16.55
C VAL A 219 -9.96 10.90 17.92
N ARG A 220 -9.70 9.90 18.75
CA ARG A 220 -9.38 10.10 20.16
C ARG A 220 -7.90 10.13 20.53
N ALA A 221 -7.00 10.05 19.58
CA ALA A 221 -5.57 9.84 19.83
C ALA A 221 -4.75 11.09 20.17
N ARG A 222 -5.37 12.18 20.60
CA ARG A 222 -4.60 13.34 21.09
C ARG A 222 -4.90 13.61 22.57
N GLY A 223 -4.12 12.97 23.45
CA GLY A 223 -4.02 13.35 24.84
C GLY A 223 -4.36 12.32 25.92
N GLU A 224 -4.87 11.16 25.57
CA GLU A 224 -5.07 10.04 26.51
C GLU A 224 -4.26 8.84 26.05
N VAL A 225 -3.83 7.99 26.99
CA VAL A 225 -3.08 6.76 26.73
C VAL A 225 -3.63 6.07 25.49
N ALA A 226 -2.83 6.03 24.44
CA ALA A 226 -3.25 5.64 23.12
C ALA A 226 -3.93 4.27 23.13
N VAL A 227 -5.24 4.25 22.97
CA VAL A 227 -5.91 3.08 22.45
C VAL A 227 -5.36 2.91 21.06
N ILE A 228 -4.60 1.85 20.85
CA ILE A 228 -4.00 1.55 19.54
C ILE A 228 -5.16 1.15 18.63
N PRO A 229 -5.62 2.03 17.71
CA PRO A 229 -6.89 1.84 17.02
C PRO A 229 -6.85 0.73 15.96
N TRP A 230 -5.67 0.18 15.68
CA TRP A 230 -5.43 -0.85 14.68
C TRP A 230 -5.26 -2.26 15.28
N LEU A 231 -5.61 -2.43 16.55
CA LEU A 231 -5.68 -3.76 17.16
C LEU A 231 -7.11 -4.09 17.57
N PRO A 232 -7.48 -5.37 17.63
CA PRO A 232 -8.76 -5.80 18.19
C PRO A 232 -8.94 -5.24 19.61
N PRO A 233 -10.16 -4.84 20.00
CA PRO A 233 -10.44 -4.37 21.37
C PRO A 233 -9.92 -5.36 22.41
N GLY A 234 -9.22 -4.87 23.42
CA GLY A 234 -8.65 -5.69 24.49
C GLY A 234 -7.32 -6.37 24.15
N THR A 235 -6.74 -6.12 22.97
CA THR A 235 -5.40 -6.62 22.62
C THR A 235 -4.34 -5.77 23.32
N ASP A 236 -3.40 -6.43 23.99
CA ASP A 236 -2.17 -5.81 24.51
C ASP A 236 -1.03 -6.12 23.54
N LEU A 237 -0.36 -5.09 23.01
CA LEU A 237 0.81 -5.24 22.15
C LEU A 237 1.94 -6.03 22.82
N ARG A 238 2.06 -5.88 24.15
CA ARG A 238 3.09 -6.56 24.93
C ARG A 238 2.84 -8.07 25.05
N GLN A 239 1.61 -8.51 24.80
CA GLN A 239 1.18 -9.91 24.89
C GLN A 239 0.99 -10.54 23.50
N GLN A 240 1.51 -9.92 22.44
CA GLN A 240 1.55 -10.57 21.15
C GLN A 240 2.45 -11.81 21.20
N ASP A 241 2.07 -12.84 20.45
CA ASP A 241 2.93 -14.00 20.29
C ASP A 241 4.29 -13.54 19.74
N PRO A 242 5.40 -14.06 20.32
CA PRO A 242 6.72 -13.65 19.89
C PRO A 242 6.92 -14.00 18.41
N LEU A 243 7.22 -12.98 17.61
CA LEU A 243 7.64 -13.16 16.22
C LEU A 243 9.16 -13.33 16.19
N PRO A 244 9.68 -14.14 15.28
CA PRO A 244 11.11 -14.22 15.05
C PRO A 244 11.67 -12.83 14.71
N ARG A 245 12.75 -12.41 15.35
CA ARG A 245 13.45 -11.20 14.96
C ARG A 245 14.02 -11.34 13.55
N LEU A 246 13.98 -10.25 12.78
CA LEU A 246 14.81 -10.16 11.58
C LEU A 246 16.27 -10.09 12.01
N VAL A 247 17.08 -10.93 11.42
CA VAL A 247 18.52 -10.90 11.61
C VAL A 247 19.09 -10.01 10.51
N LEU A 248 19.65 -8.88 10.93
CA LEU A 248 20.41 -8.00 10.02
C LEU A 248 21.83 -8.55 9.94
N ASN A 249 22.21 -9.02 8.76
CA ASN A 249 23.50 -9.71 8.57
C ASN A 249 24.48 -8.80 7.80
N PHE A 250 24.90 -7.72 8.44
CA PHE A 250 25.77 -6.72 7.83
C PHE A 250 27.14 -7.28 7.43
N GLU A 251 27.74 -8.14 8.28
CA GLU A 251 29.07 -8.69 8.05
C GLU A 251 29.13 -9.65 6.86
N GLU A 252 28.19 -10.59 6.78
CA GLU A 252 28.12 -11.55 5.66
C GLU A 252 27.82 -10.88 4.31
N ARG A 253 27.19 -9.70 4.33
CA ARG A 253 26.83 -8.96 3.13
C ARG A 253 27.91 -7.99 2.68
N GLY A 254 28.96 -7.81 3.48
CA GLY A 254 30.03 -6.86 3.17
C GLY A 254 29.54 -5.42 3.12
N ILE A 255 28.53 -5.06 3.95
CA ILE A 255 28.10 -3.68 4.09
C ILE A 255 29.21 -2.92 4.80
N GLU A 256 29.75 -1.92 4.13
CA GLU A 256 30.76 -1.06 4.69
C GLU A 256 30.16 -0.19 5.80
N GLU A 257 30.93 0.15 6.82
CA GLU A 257 30.52 1.08 7.89
C GLU A 257 29.94 2.40 7.34
N THR A 258 30.37 2.80 6.16
CA THR A 258 29.87 4.00 5.46
C THR A 258 28.42 3.93 5.04
N ASP A 259 27.86 2.72 4.87
CA ASP A 259 26.48 2.51 4.44
C ASP A 259 25.51 2.30 5.63
N LEU A 260 26.04 2.04 6.82
CA LEU A 260 25.23 1.87 8.04
C LEU A 260 24.30 3.07 8.33
N PRO A 261 24.72 4.34 8.16
CA PRO A 261 23.83 5.48 8.36
C PRO A 261 22.64 5.50 7.40
N LEU A 262 22.79 4.98 6.17
CA LEU A 262 21.70 4.87 5.21
C LEU A 262 20.69 3.82 5.64
N VAL A 263 21.16 2.66 6.10
CA VAL A 263 20.30 1.57 6.62
C VAL A 263 19.57 2.04 7.88
N ALA A 264 20.26 2.72 8.80
CA ALA A 264 19.66 3.28 10.02
C ALA A 264 18.59 4.34 9.70
N TYR A 265 18.79 5.15 8.67
CA TYR A 265 17.77 6.08 8.21
C TYR A 265 16.57 5.36 7.63
N GLY A 266 16.77 4.27 6.91
CA GLY A 266 15.72 3.42 6.37
C GLY A 266 14.87 2.76 7.47
N ASP A 267 15.51 2.30 8.54
CA ASP A 267 14.87 1.76 9.73
C ASP A 267 13.98 2.81 10.42
N MET A 268 14.53 4.00 10.69
CA MET A 268 13.76 5.13 11.21
C MET A 268 12.55 5.48 10.32
N LEU A 269 12.72 5.48 9.00
CA LEU A 269 11.61 5.73 8.07
C LEU A 269 10.55 4.62 8.12
N PHE A 270 10.96 3.39 8.34
CA PHE A 270 10.08 2.24 8.44
C PHE A 270 9.15 2.35 9.66
N ASP A 271 9.63 2.97 10.73
CA ASP A 271 8.88 3.25 11.96
C ASP A 271 8.18 4.63 11.96
N SER A 272 8.41 5.45 10.94
CA SER A 272 7.89 6.82 10.90
C SER A 272 6.55 6.94 10.16
N PRO A 273 5.47 7.38 10.83
CA PRO A 273 4.22 7.74 10.16
C PRO A 273 4.35 8.98 9.25
N GLU A 274 5.43 9.74 9.39
CA GLU A 274 5.61 11.04 8.72
C GLU A 274 5.77 10.94 7.20
N ILE A 275 6.17 9.77 6.69
CA ILE A 275 6.28 9.50 5.24
C ILE A 275 4.92 9.25 4.58
N PHE A 276 3.88 9.03 5.36
CA PHE A 276 2.53 8.73 4.88
C PHE A 276 1.60 9.95 4.87
N GLY A 277 0.42 9.76 4.33
CA GLY A 277 -0.62 10.77 4.26
C GLY A 277 -1.34 11.04 5.59
N PRO A 278 -2.26 12.02 5.60
CA PRO A 278 -2.85 12.52 6.84
C PRO A 278 -3.55 11.46 7.69
N MET A 279 -4.27 10.52 7.05
CA MET A 279 -4.99 9.48 7.79
C MET A 279 -4.04 8.54 8.51
N ALA A 280 -3.00 8.05 7.82
CA ALA A 280 -2.02 7.16 8.42
C ALA A 280 -1.28 7.85 9.57
N ARG A 281 -0.87 9.11 9.38
CA ARG A 281 -0.23 9.92 10.44
C ARG A 281 -1.12 10.13 11.66
N GLN A 282 -2.41 10.41 11.46
CA GLN A 282 -3.36 10.55 12.57
C GLN A 282 -3.53 9.27 13.39
N LEU A 283 -3.44 8.13 12.73
CA LEU A 283 -3.54 6.82 13.36
C LEU A 283 -2.19 6.31 13.88
N GLY A 284 -1.09 7.04 13.67
CA GLY A 284 0.25 6.58 14.01
C GLY A 284 0.68 5.35 13.21
N ILE A 285 0.19 5.20 11.97
CA ILE A 285 0.51 4.04 11.12
C ILE A 285 1.81 4.29 10.39
N ALA A 286 2.75 3.39 10.61
CA ALA A 286 4.01 3.26 9.89
C ALA A 286 4.09 1.89 9.22
N CYS A 287 5.17 1.59 8.51
CA CYS A 287 5.39 0.25 7.95
C CYS A 287 5.41 -0.82 9.04
N SER A 288 6.10 -0.54 10.16
CA SER A 288 6.18 -1.42 11.34
C SER A 288 4.85 -1.70 12.02
N THR A 289 3.83 -0.90 11.80
CA THR A 289 2.49 -1.16 12.32
C THR A 289 1.89 -2.44 11.75
N CYS A 290 2.03 -2.64 10.43
CA CYS A 290 1.62 -3.85 9.74
C CYS A 290 2.73 -4.91 9.74
N HIS A 291 3.97 -4.49 9.64
CA HIS A 291 5.15 -5.35 9.62
C HIS A 291 5.89 -5.26 10.97
N ASN A 292 5.20 -5.70 12.04
CA ASN A 292 5.75 -5.68 13.40
C ASN A 292 7.09 -6.43 13.45
N ARG A 293 8.08 -5.82 14.12
CA ARG A 293 9.46 -6.32 14.14
C ARG A 293 10.03 -6.55 12.73
N SER A 294 9.63 -5.68 11.80
CA SER A 294 10.02 -5.73 10.39
C SER A 294 9.63 -7.04 9.67
N ASP A 295 8.64 -7.77 10.16
CA ASP A 295 8.16 -9.02 9.57
C ASP A 295 6.66 -8.98 9.31
N ILE A 296 5.83 -9.36 10.28
CA ILE A 296 4.37 -9.47 10.15
C ILE A 296 3.68 -9.06 11.45
N ASN A 297 2.48 -8.51 11.36
CA ASN A 297 1.61 -8.30 12.51
C ASN A 297 0.31 -9.09 12.35
N GLN A 298 0.27 -10.30 12.91
CA GLN A 298 -0.89 -11.19 12.85
C GLN A 298 -2.12 -10.64 13.61
N ARG A 299 -1.96 -9.60 14.43
CA ARG A 299 -3.04 -9.00 15.24
C ARG A 299 -3.46 -7.63 14.73
N PHE A 300 -2.83 -7.14 13.65
CA PHE A 300 -3.26 -5.89 13.03
C PHE A 300 -4.74 -5.94 12.66
N PHE A 301 -5.50 -4.97 13.15
CA PHE A 301 -6.93 -4.91 12.87
C PHE A 301 -7.45 -3.47 12.94
N ILE A 302 -8.01 -2.98 11.86
CA ILE A 302 -8.75 -1.73 11.81
C ILE A 302 -10.18 -2.05 11.36
N PRO A 303 -11.20 -1.74 12.18
CA PRO A 303 -12.59 -1.90 11.77
C PRO A 303 -12.87 -1.15 10.46
N GLY A 304 -13.51 -1.81 9.50
CA GLY A 304 -13.85 -1.24 8.19
C GLY A 304 -12.85 -1.49 7.08
N ILE A 305 -11.59 -1.86 7.38
CA ILE A 305 -10.59 -2.26 6.37
C ILE A 305 -10.01 -3.65 6.58
N SER A 306 -10.11 -4.17 7.82
CA SER A 306 -9.69 -5.53 8.14
C SER A 306 -10.91 -6.43 8.22
N HIS A 307 -10.96 -7.50 7.45
CA HIS A 307 -12.02 -8.51 7.60
C HIS A 307 -11.66 -9.55 8.68
N GLN A 308 -10.38 -9.65 9.02
CA GLN A 308 -9.83 -10.48 10.08
C GLN A 308 -8.51 -9.89 10.58
N PRO A 309 -8.02 -10.27 11.78
CA PRO A 309 -6.69 -9.90 12.24
C PRO A 309 -5.60 -10.37 11.26
N GLY A 310 -4.56 -9.56 11.10
CA GLY A 310 -3.45 -9.82 10.18
C GLY A 310 -3.71 -9.44 8.73
N ALA A 311 -4.85 -8.81 8.43
CA ALA A 311 -5.19 -8.42 7.06
C ALA A 311 -5.70 -6.97 6.98
N ALA A 312 -5.46 -6.32 5.85
CA ALA A 312 -5.89 -4.95 5.60
C ALA A 312 -6.26 -4.71 4.13
N ASP A 313 -7.34 -3.97 3.90
CA ASP A 313 -7.70 -3.43 2.59
C ASP A 313 -7.02 -2.06 2.39
N VAL A 314 -5.80 -2.07 1.90
CA VAL A 314 -5.02 -0.85 1.62
C VAL A 314 -5.38 -0.21 0.28
N SER A 315 -6.15 -0.90 -0.56
CA SER A 315 -6.60 -0.43 -1.87
C SER A 315 -8.06 0.07 -1.87
N GLY A 316 -8.74 0.03 -0.73
CA GLY A 316 -10.15 0.39 -0.58
C GLY A 316 -10.46 1.89 -0.46
N GLY A 317 -9.46 2.77 -0.50
CA GLY A 317 -9.64 4.23 -0.40
C GLY A 317 -9.79 4.76 1.03
N TYR A 318 -9.56 3.95 2.03
CA TYR A 318 -9.56 4.37 3.43
C TYR A 318 -8.42 5.35 3.73
N PHE A 319 -7.20 5.00 3.35
CA PHE A 319 -6.03 5.85 3.49
C PHE A 319 -5.89 6.84 2.33
N ASN A 320 -6.22 6.44 1.12
CA ASN A 320 -6.14 7.25 -0.07
C ASN A 320 -7.41 7.15 -0.92
N PRO A 321 -8.33 8.13 -0.84
CA PRO A 321 -9.56 8.09 -1.61
C PRO A 321 -9.36 8.16 -3.14
N ALA A 322 -8.18 8.63 -3.57
CA ALA A 322 -7.82 8.64 -4.99
C ALA A 322 -7.39 7.24 -5.51
N PHE A 323 -7.03 6.33 -4.62
CA PHE A 323 -6.55 4.99 -4.93
C PHE A 323 -7.56 3.92 -4.46
N ASN A 324 -8.80 4.01 -4.90
CA ASN A 324 -9.85 3.10 -4.50
C ASN A 324 -10.17 2.12 -5.63
N ASN A 325 -9.92 0.83 -5.41
CA ASN A 325 -10.25 -0.23 -6.36
C ASN A 325 -11.74 -0.67 -6.30
N ARG A 326 -12.52 -0.08 -5.38
CA ARG A 326 -13.97 -0.30 -5.18
C ARG A 326 -14.34 -1.70 -4.71
N ARG A 327 -13.46 -2.36 -4.00
CA ARG A 327 -13.65 -3.72 -3.50
C ARG A 327 -13.36 -3.77 -2.01
N ALA A 328 -13.96 -4.72 -1.34
CA ALA A 328 -13.61 -5.11 0.01
C ALA A 328 -12.70 -6.34 -0.10
N ASP A 329 -11.43 -6.12 -0.43
CA ASP A 329 -10.45 -7.16 -0.69
C ASP A 329 -9.23 -7.03 0.22
N SER A 330 -9.50 -7.10 1.51
CA SER A 330 -8.46 -7.13 2.54
C SER A 330 -7.42 -8.21 2.24
N LEU A 331 -6.16 -7.79 2.21
CA LEU A 331 -5.00 -8.65 1.95
C LEU A 331 -4.35 -9.06 3.26
N ASP A 332 -3.89 -10.29 3.32
CA ASP A 332 -3.00 -10.77 4.35
C ASP A 332 -1.65 -10.03 4.31
N ILE A 333 -1.14 -9.63 5.47
CA ILE A 333 0.13 -8.92 5.59
C ILE A 333 1.26 -9.93 5.37
N PRO A 334 2.12 -9.76 4.32
CA PRO A 334 3.20 -10.68 4.06
C PRO A 334 4.40 -10.45 4.97
N SER A 335 5.17 -11.51 5.21
CA SER A 335 6.51 -11.39 5.78
C SER A 335 7.46 -10.61 4.86
N LEU A 336 8.37 -9.85 5.43
CA LEU A 336 9.42 -9.12 4.71
C LEU A 336 10.73 -9.95 4.59
N ARG A 337 10.77 -11.16 5.14
CA ARG A 337 11.98 -11.99 5.11
C ARG A 337 12.32 -12.40 3.70
N GLY A 338 13.58 -12.27 3.36
CA GLY A 338 14.12 -12.65 2.06
C GLY A 338 13.68 -11.76 0.90
N LEU A 339 13.27 -10.49 1.14
CA LEU A 339 12.78 -9.59 0.10
C LEU A 339 13.70 -9.50 -1.12
N ARG A 340 15.03 -9.53 -0.95
CA ARG A 340 15.97 -9.52 -2.08
C ARG A 340 15.84 -10.74 -3.01
N PHE A 341 15.21 -11.82 -2.53
CA PHE A 341 15.03 -13.07 -3.29
C PHE A 341 13.61 -13.25 -3.79
N THR A 342 12.61 -12.55 -3.19
CA THR A 342 11.19 -12.82 -3.38
C THR A 342 10.50 -11.93 -4.43
N GLY A 343 11.25 -11.16 -5.19
CA GLY A 343 10.67 -10.45 -6.33
C GLY A 343 10.12 -11.41 -7.41
N PRO A 344 9.08 -11.00 -8.17
CA PRO A 344 8.45 -9.69 -8.20
C PRO A 344 7.56 -9.39 -6.98
N TYR A 345 7.26 -8.10 -6.71
CA TYR A 345 6.62 -7.63 -5.49
C TYR A 345 5.12 -7.32 -5.69
N GLY A 346 4.41 -7.28 -4.56
CA GLY A 346 2.95 -7.27 -4.52
C GLY A 346 2.39 -8.69 -4.62
N ARG A 347 1.17 -8.93 -4.07
CA ARG A 347 0.55 -10.27 -4.04
C ARG A 347 0.30 -10.87 -5.43
N ASP A 348 0.24 -10.05 -6.45
CA ASP A 348 0.06 -10.42 -7.86
C ASP A 348 1.35 -10.25 -8.69
N GLY A 349 2.49 -9.99 -8.05
CA GLY A 349 3.79 -9.82 -8.71
C GLY A 349 3.80 -8.66 -9.72
N ARG A 350 3.03 -7.58 -9.47
CA ARG A 350 2.88 -6.47 -10.43
C ARG A 350 4.09 -5.54 -10.50
N PHE A 351 4.96 -5.56 -9.51
CA PHE A 351 6.15 -4.72 -9.45
C PHE A 351 7.43 -5.55 -9.61
N ALA A 352 8.23 -5.23 -10.59
CA ALA A 352 9.54 -5.85 -10.79
C ALA A 352 10.61 -5.33 -9.81
N SER A 353 10.41 -4.13 -9.26
CA SER A 353 11.34 -3.42 -8.40
C SER A 353 10.75 -3.22 -7.00
N LEU A 354 11.53 -3.50 -5.95
CA LEU A 354 11.16 -3.21 -4.57
C LEU A 354 10.98 -1.69 -4.36
N ARG A 355 11.85 -0.90 -4.98
CA ARG A 355 11.79 0.56 -4.96
C ARG A 355 10.45 1.10 -5.46
N ASP A 356 9.99 0.61 -6.62
CA ASP A 356 8.71 1.03 -7.21
C ASP A 356 7.53 0.57 -6.36
N PHE A 357 7.61 -0.62 -5.79
CA PHE A 357 6.60 -1.12 -4.86
C PHE A 357 6.53 -0.25 -3.60
N THR A 358 7.68 0.04 -2.97
CA THR A 358 7.76 0.90 -1.78
C THR A 358 7.20 2.30 -2.05
N ARG A 359 7.57 2.90 -3.20
CA ARG A 359 6.99 4.17 -3.64
C ARG A 359 5.46 4.08 -3.80
N ASN A 360 4.97 2.99 -4.41
CA ASN A 360 3.53 2.76 -4.57
C ASN A 360 2.81 2.69 -3.22
N VAL A 361 3.37 2.02 -2.24
CA VAL A 361 2.81 1.96 -0.88
C VAL A 361 2.70 3.36 -0.29
N ILE A 362 3.79 4.14 -0.32
CA ILE A 362 3.81 5.49 0.26
C ILE A 362 2.78 6.40 -0.43
N VAL A 363 2.85 6.50 -1.77
CA VAL A 363 2.12 7.53 -2.53
C VAL A 363 0.69 7.10 -2.84
N ASN A 364 0.50 5.88 -3.31
CA ASN A 364 -0.80 5.44 -3.79
C ASN A 364 -1.65 4.82 -2.69
N GLU A 365 -1.10 3.93 -1.88
CA GLU A 365 -1.88 3.24 -0.86
C GLU A 365 -2.13 4.14 0.36
N PHE A 366 -1.12 4.86 0.83
CA PHE A 366 -1.20 5.67 2.05
C PHE A 366 -1.25 7.19 1.82
N ALA A 367 -1.39 7.67 0.60
CA ALA A 367 -1.51 9.09 0.25
C ALA A 367 -0.35 9.97 0.74
N GLY A 368 0.83 9.41 0.90
CA GLY A 368 2.04 10.13 1.29
C GLY A 368 2.54 11.06 0.18
N PRO A 369 3.44 11.99 0.52
CA PRO A 369 4.12 12.79 -0.49
C PRO A 369 5.03 11.93 -1.36
N GLU A 370 5.40 12.42 -2.53
CA GLU A 370 6.41 11.77 -3.36
C GLU A 370 7.73 11.68 -2.58
N PRO A 371 8.25 10.47 -2.31
CA PRO A 371 9.49 10.30 -1.57
C PRO A 371 10.68 10.78 -2.38
N THR A 372 11.67 11.37 -1.71
CA THR A 372 12.93 11.72 -2.35
C THR A 372 13.70 10.46 -2.75
N PRO A 373 14.63 10.55 -3.72
CA PRO A 373 15.51 9.42 -4.03
C PRO A 373 16.23 8.86 -2.80
N PHE A 374 16.69 9.72 -1.89
CA PHE A 374 17.36 9.33 -0.65
C PHE A 374 16.43 8.52 0.29
N ILE A 375 15.16 8.92 0.44
CA ILE A 375 14.17 8.17 1.23
C ILE A 375 14.00 6.76 0.65
N LEU A 376 13.87 6.63 -0.67
CA LEU A 376 13.73 5.33 -1.32
C LEU A 376 15.01 4.49 -1.23
N ASP A 377 16.19 5.10 -1.38
CA ASP A 377 17.48 4.43 -1.23
C ASP A 377 17.62 3.87 0.20
N ALA A 378 17.27 4.66 1.20
CA ALA A 378 17.35 4.26 2.60
C ALA A 378 16.38 3.13 2.95
N LEU A 379 15.11 3.26 2.55
CA LEU A 379 14.11 2.19 2.77
C LEU A 379 14.48 0.90 2.05
N GLU A 380 14.96 0.99 0.80
CA GLU A 380 15.39 -0.17 0.05
C GLU A 380 16.62 -0.83 0.69
N ALA A 381 17.61 -0.04 1.13
CA ALA A 381 18.79 -0.54 1.84
C ALA A 381 18.37 -1.31 3.11
N TYR A 382 17.48 -0.75 3.91
CA TYR A 382 16.96 -1.40 5.12
C TYR A 382 16.18 -2.68 4.80
N LEU A 383 15.22 -2.63 3.89
CA LEU A 383 14.37 -3.76 3.53
C LEU A 383 15.15 -4.95 2.94
N LEU A 384 16.24 -4.68 2.23
CA LEU A 384 17.08 -5.72 1.64
C LEU A 384 18.00 -6.41 2.68
N GLU A 385 18.09 -5.90 3.92
CA GLU A 385 18.84 -6.55 4.98
C GLU A 385 18.13 -7.77 5.60
N PHE A 386 16.85 -7.95 5.31
CA PHE A 386 16.06 -9.03 5.90
C PHE A 386 16.24 -10.35 5.17
N ASP A 387 17.02 -11.24 5.78
CA ASP A 387 17.21 -12.59 5.28
C ASP A 387 16.21 -13.58 5.87
N PHE A 388 16.11 -14.73 5.21
CA PHE A 388 15.41 -15.86 5.78
C PHE A 388 16.09 -16.33 7.08
N LEU A 389 15.28 -16.80 8.02
CA LEU A 389 15.82 -17.38 9.25
C LEU A 389 16.62 -18.67 8.95
N PRO A 390 17.71 -18.90 9.67
CA PRO A 390 18.46 -20.16 9.58
C PRO A 390 17.56 -21.36 9.89
N ASN A 391 17.67 -22.41 9.10
CA ASN A 391 16.91 -23.65 9.28
C ASN A 391 17.79 -24.87 8.98
N SER A 392 18.31 -25.52 10.01
CA SER A 392 19.15 -26.72 9.89
C SER A 392 18.43 -27.96 9.32
N LYS A 393 17.10 -27.89 9.21
CA LYS A 393 16.29 -28.96 8.61
C LYS A 393 16.30 -28.95 7.08
N VAL A 394 16.79 -27.86 6.46
CA VAL A 394 16.81 -27.68 5.01
C VAL A 394 18.24 -27.40 4.55
N ASP A 395 18.71 -28.13 3.54
CA ASP A 395 20.01 -27.89 2.93
C ASP A 395 19.95 -26.71 1.90
N PRO A 396 21.10 -26.20 1.44
CA PRO A 396 21.11 -25.12 0.44
C PRO A 396 20.43 -25.45 -0.90
N GLN A 397 20.13 -26.74 -1.17
CA GLN A 397 19.38 -27.20 -2.33
C GLN A 397 17.88 -27.33 -2.04
N GLY A 398 17.42 -26.93 -0.85
CA GLY A 398 16.03 -27.00 -0.44
C GLY A 398 15.53 -28.40 -0.07
N ARG A 399 16.43 -29.37 0.19
CA ARG A 399 16.07 -30.73 0.58
C ARG A 399 16.15 -30.88 2.10
N LEU A 400 15.34 -31.78 2.65
CA LEU A 400 15.38 -32.06 4.08
C LEU A 400 16.68 -32.77 4.49
N THR A 401 17.29 -32.26 5.54
CA THR A 401 18.47 -32.87 6.18
C THR A 401 18.09 -34.02 7.09
N ALA A 402 19.10 -34.66 7.69
CA ALA A 402 18.90 -35.78 8.64
C ALA A 402 18.18 -35.33 9.94
N THR A 403 18.17 -34.04 10.26
CA THR A 403 17.50 -33.49 11.45
C THR A 403 15.98 -33.43 11.32
N ALA A 404 15.45 -33.49 10.09
CA ALA A 404 14.02 -33.50 9.85
C ALA A 404 13.35 -34.81 10.27
N SER A 405 12.09 -34.75 10.70
CA SER A 405 11.33 -35.90 11.14
C SER A 405 11.07 -36.91 10.00
N ALA A 406 10.82 -38.19 10.36
CA ALA A 406 10.44 -39.21 9.39
C ALA A 406 9.13 -38.86 8.66
N ALA A 407 8.18 -38.19 9.33
CA ALA A 407 6.93 -37.71 8.73
C ALA A 407 7.23 -36.64 7.67
N ALA A 408 8.06 -35.65 7.99
CA ALA A 408 8.46 -34.62 7.05
C ALA A 408 9.13 -35.20 5.79
N ARG A 409 10.00 -36.18 5.93
CA ARG A 409 10.64 -36.87 4.79
C ARG A 409 9.65 -37.60 3.89
N ARG A 410 8.62 -38.24 4.46
CA ARG A 410 7.54 -38.81 3.65
C ARG A 410 6.74 -37.70 2.94
N GLY A 411 6.53 -36.59 3.65
CA GLY A 411 5.91 -35.38 3.06
C GLY A 411 6.71 -34.79 1.92
N GLU A 412 8.05 -34.75 2.01
CA GLU A 412 8.94 -34.34 0.92
C GLU A 412 8.73 -35.18 -0.34
N THR A 413 8.58 -36.49 -0.17
CA THR A 413 8.27 -37.39 -1.29
C THR A 413 6.94 -37.04 -1.93
N ILE A 414 5.91 -36.77 -1.15
CA ILE A 414 4.57 -36.36 -1.64
C ILE A 414 4.67 -35.00 -2.36
N PHE A 415 5.39 -34.04 -1.79
CA PHE A 415 5.58 -32.70 -2.35
C PHE A 415 6.21 -32.73 -3.75
N ASN A 416 7.11 -33.66 -3.98
CA ASN A 416 7.81 -33.86 -5.27
C ASN A 416 7.06 -34.80 -6.23
N THR A 417 5.96 -35.43 -5.80
CA THR A 417 5.20 -36.39 -6.62
C THR A 417 4.30 -35.63 -7.61
N PRO A 418 4.35 -35.95 -8.91
CA PRO A 418 3.41 -35.41 -9.88
C PRO A 418 1.99 -35.92 -9.66
N PHE A 419 0.99 -35.01 -9.74
CA PHE A 419 -0.41 -35.35 -9.58
C PHE A 419 -1.21 -35.14 -10.87
N ARG A 420 -2.05 -36.12 -11.21
CA ARG A 420 -2.92 -36.04 -12.38
C ARG A 420 -3.86 -34.82 -12.31
N GLY A 421 -4.39 -34.51 -11.11
CA GLY A 421 -5.27 -33.36 -10.90
C GLY A 421 -4.59 -32.01 -11.08
N MET A 422 -3.27 -31.97 -11.04
CA MET A 422 -2.44 -30.79 -11.33
C MET A 422 -1.85 -30.83 -12.75
N GLY A 423 -2.42 -31.62 -13.66
CA GLY A 423 -1.90 -31.74 -15.03
C GLY A 423 -0.51 -32.41 -15.13
N GLY A 424 -0.14 -33.25 -14.19
CA GLY A 424 1.17 -33.90 -14.11
C GLY A 424 2.24 -33.06 -13.41
N GLN A 425 1.89 -31.93 -12.81
CA GLN A 425 2.79 -31.13 -11.99
C GLN A 425 2.78 -31.62 -10.53
N SER A 426 3.85 -31.32 -9.81
CA SER A 426 3.95 -31.50 -8.37
C SER A 426 3.90 -30.14 -7.64
N CYS A 427 3.85 -30.13 -6.31
CA CYS A 427 3.98 -28.90 -5.53
C CYS A 427 5.33 -28.20 -5.82
N ALA A 428 6.40 -29.01 -5.97
CA ALA A 428 7.74 -28.52 -6.30
C ALA A 428 7.85 -27.88 -7.71
N SER A 429 6.85 -28.05 -8.59
CA SER A 429 6.85 -27.42 -9.91
C SER A 429 6.70 -25.90 -9.84
N CYS A 430 5.98 -25.40 -8.83
CA CYS A 430 5.84 -23.96 -8.55
C CYS A 430 6.72 -23.56 -7.36
N HIS A 431 6.64 -24.31 -6.25
CA HIS A 431 7.50 -24.09 -5.08
C HIS A 431 8.83 -24.83 -5.26
N MET A 432 9.70 -24.30 -6.13
CA MET A 432 10.98 -24.91 -6.52
C MET A 432 11.98 -24.89 -5.34
N PRO A 433 12.39 -26.03 -4.77
CA PRO A 433 13.27 -26.06 -3.59
C PRO A 433 14.60 -25.33 -3.80
N THR A 434 15.20 -25.45 -4.98
CA THR A 434 16.47 -24.81 -5.34
C THR A 434 16.38 -23.29 -5.59
N ALA A 435 15.18 -22.72 -5.56
CA ALA A 435 14.91 -21.30 -5.80
C ALA A 435 14.11 -20.67 -4.65
N ASN A 436 14.48 -21.00 -3.41
CA ASN A 436 13.78 -20.54 -2.20
C ASN A 436 12.29 -20.89 -2.19
N PHE A 437 11.92 -22.03 -2.77
CA PHE A 437 10.54 -22.49 -2.90
C PHE A 437 9.63 -21.54 -3.69
N MET A 438 10.16 -20.92 -4.75
CA MET A 438 9.43 -20.03 -5.66
C MET A 438 9.81 -20.30 -7.10
N ASP A 439 8.90 -20.02 -8.03
CA ASP A 439 9.19 -19.99 -9.48
C ASP A 439 9.13 -18.57 -10.07
N ARG A 440 8.84 -17.56 -9.23
CA ARG A 440 8.69 -16.13 -9.59
C ARG A 440 7.65 -15.89 -10.69
N ARG A 441 6.60 -16.71 -10.71
CA ARG A 441 5.50 -16.64 -11.67
C ARG A 441 4.17 -16.50 -10.95
N GLN A 442 3.19 -15.99 -11.67
CA GLN A 442 1.83 -15.87 -11.20
C GLN A 442 1.01 -17.05 -11.68
N HIS A 443 0.23 -17.63 -10.76
CA HIS A 443 -0.63 -18.77 -11.03
C HIS A 443 -2.06 -18.50 -10.58
N ASN A 444 -3.02 -18.75 -11.49
CA ASN A 444 -4.43 -18.82 -11.11
C ASN A 444 -4.77 -20.25 -10.69
N ILE A 445 -4.68 -20.52 -9.40
CA ILE A 445 -5.06 -21.82 -8.81
C ILE A 445 -6.53 -21.89 -8.39
N GLY A 446 -7.29 -20.82 -8.63
CA GLY A 446 -8.70 -20.69 -8.21
C GLY A 446 -8.85 -20.34 -6.73
N SER A 447 -7.83 -19.72 -6.12
CA SER A 447 -7.87 -19.22 -4.74
C SER A 447 -8.52 -17.85 -4.61
N ALA A 448 -8.61 -17.08 -5.71
CA ALA A 448 -9.26 -15.78 -5.70
C ALA A 448 -10.75 -15.92 -5.40
N ARG A 449 -11.23 -15.15 -4.43
CA ARG A 449 -12.68 -14.97 -4.21
C ARG A 449 -13.23 -14.00 -5.26
N ASP A 450 -14.55 -14.00 -5.45
CA ASP A 450 -15.21 -13.10 -6.40
C ASP A 450 -14.93 -11.61 -6.14
N SER A 451 -14.62 -11.23 -4.90
CA SER A 451 -14.22 -9.88 -4.51
C SER A 451 -12.83 -9.49 -5.01
N TYR A 452 -11.93 -10.44 -5.27
CA TYR A 452 -10.54 -10.18 -5.67
C TYR A 452 -10.30 -10.45 -7.16
N ARG A 453 -10.97 -9.69 -8.02
CA ARG A 453 -10.88 -9.88 -9.48
C ARG A 453 -9.78 -9.09 -10.18
N ASN A 454 -8.98 -8.32 -9.44
CA ASN A 454 -8.00 -7.42 -10.04
C ASN A 454 -6.60 -8.00 -10.17
N ALA A 455 -6.27 -9.07 -9.47
CA ALA A 455 -4.99 -9.70 -9.61
C ALA A 455 -4.99 -10.53 -10.91
N ARG A 456 -4.57 -9.95 -12.01
CA ARG A 456 -4.31 -10.64 -13.30
C ARG A 456 -5.23 -11.87 -13.52
N ASP A 457 -6.53 -11.68 -13.53
CA ASP A 457 -7.52 -12.76 -13.64
C ASP A 457 -7.51 -13.77 -12.47
N GLY A 458 -7.15 -13.34 -11.26
CA GLY A 458 -7.06 -14.18 -10.07
C GLY A 458 -5.76 -14.95 -9.95
N ALA A 459 -4.74 -14.57 -10.70
CA ALA A 459 -3.39 -15.12 -10.57
C ALA A 459 -2.61 -14.36 -9.50
N PHE A 460 -1.92 -15.11 -8.65
CA PHE A 460 -1.05 -14.60 -7.59
C PHE A 460 0.37 -15.12 -7.77
N ASP A 461 1.32 -14.38 -7.24
CA ASP A 461 2.71 -14.79 -7.19
C ASP A 461 2.88 -16.02 -6.31
N THR A 462 3.84 -16.90 -6.66
CA THR A 462 4.17 -18.07 -5.86
C THR A 462 4.92 -17.62 -4.59
N PRO A 463 4.33 -17.72 -3.38
CA PRO A 463 5.03 -17.32 -2.17
C PRO A 463 6.12 -18.34 -1.80
N THR A 464 7.19 -17.87 -1.15
CA THR A 464 8.17 -18.78 -0.53
C THR A 464 7.52 -19.63 0.55
N LEU A 465 8.08 -20.81 0.80
CA LEU A 465 7.71 -21.65 1.94
C LEU A 465 8.67 -21.48 3.15
N LEU A 466 9.79 -20.77 2.94
CA LEU A 466 10.73 -20.48 4.03
C LEU A 466 10.06 -19.54 5.04
N GLY A 467 10.14 -19.88 6.32
CA GLY A 467 9.50 -19.12 7.39
C GLY A 467 7.97 -19.29 7.47
N ALA A 468 7.34 -20.10 6.61
CA ALA A 468 5.89 -20.22 6.54
C ALA A 468 5.23 -20.66 7.86
N ARG A 469 5.93 -21.35 8.75
CA ARG A 469 5.41 -21.73 10.07
C ARG A 469 5.03 -20.51 10.93
N PHE A 470 5.65 -19.35 10.68
CA PHE A 470 5.48 -18.15 11.49
C PHE A 470 4.57 -17.10 10.84
N THR A 471 4.06 -17.36 9.63
CA THR A 471 3.33 -16.36 8.83
C THR A 471 1.87 -16.71 8.59
N ALA A 472 1.24 -17.48 9.49
CA ALA A 472 -0.20 -17.66 9.46
C ALA A 472 -0.94 -16.31 9.66
N PRO A 473 -2.14 -16.14 9.07
CA PRO A 473 -2.87 -17.04 8.19
C PRO A 473 -2.33 -17.09 6.76
N TYR A 474 -2.83 -17.99 5.92
CA TYR A 474 -2.29 -18.27 4.58
C TYR A 474 -3.25 -17.86 3.47
N PHE A 475 -2.72 -17.85 2.24
CA PHE A 475 -3.27 -17.29 1.01
C PHE A 475 -3.22 -15.76 1.00
N HIS A 476 -3.53 -15.19 -0.18
CA HIS A 476 -3.49 -13.74 -0.40
C HIS A 476 -4.43 -12.96 0.53
N ASP A 477 -5.50 -13.59 1.00
CA ASP A 477 -6.54 -13.00 1.85
C ASP A 477 -6.52 -13.55 3.29
N GLY A 478 -5.55 -14.38 3.64
CA GLY A 478 -5.46 -15.00 4.96
C GLY A 478 -6.61 -15.97 5.27
N SER A 479 -7.27 -16.52 4.24
CA SER A 479 -8.48 -17.35 4.42
C SER A 479 -8.23 -18.71 5.05
N LEU A 480 -6.98 -19.17 5.10
CA LEU A 480 -6.61 -20.46 5.64
C LEU A 480 -5.77 -20.30 6.91
N PRO A 481 -6.28 -20.74 8.07
CA PRO A 481 -5.63 -20.42 9.35
C PRO A 481 -4.39 -21.28 9.65
N THR A 482 -4.20 -22.42 8.98
CA THR A 482 -3.12 -23.37 9.29
C THR A 482 -2.53 -24.00 8.03
N LEU A 483 -1.28 -24.48 8.09
CA LEU A 483 -0.65 -25.25 7.01
C LEU A 483 -1.44 -26.54 6.70
N ALA A 484 -2.03 -27.16 7.70
CA ALA A 484 -2.93 -28.31 7.48
C ALA A 484 -4.15 -27.92 6.63
N SER A 485 -4.75 -26.75 6.86
CA SER A 485 -5.87 -26.27 6.06
C SER A 485 -5.45 -25.94 4.61
N VAL A 486 -4.20 -25.52 4.40
CA VAL A 486 -3.61 -25.32 3.07
C VAL A 486 -3.51 -26.66 2.34
N VAL A 487 -2.94 -27.70 2.97
CA VAL A 487 -2.84 -29.05 2.40
C VAL A 487 -4.23 -29.60 2.06
N ASP A 488 -5.20 -29.45 2.96
CA ASP A 488 -6.59 -29.89 2.74
C ASP A 488 -7.25 -29.14 1.58
N TRP A 489 -6.97 -27.84 1.42
CA TRP A 489 -7.49 -27.05 0.32
C TRP A 489 -6.95 -27.56 -1.04
N PHE A 490 -5.63 -27.74 -1.16
CA PHE A 490 -4.99 -28.27 -2.36
C PHE A 490 -5.48 -29.69 -2.69
N ASN A 491 -5.60 -30.55 -1.66
CA ASN A 491 -6.10 -31.90 -1.84
C ASN A 491 -7.51 -31.91 -2.44
N ARG A 492 -8.42 -31.07 -1.95
CA ARG A 492 -9.78 -30.94 -2.49
C ARG A 492 -9.79 -30.29 -3.86
N ARG A 493 -9.07 -29.15 -4.00
CA ARG A 493 -9.12 -28.32 -5.20
C ARG A 493 -8.64 -29.04 -6.45
N PHE A 494 -7.60 -29.85 -6.30
CA PHE A 494 -6.96 -30.56 -7.40
C PHE A 494 -7.22 -32.07 -7.36
N SER A 495 -8.09 -32.55 -6.48
CA SER A 495 -8.41 -33.97 -6.34
C SER A 495 -7.15 -34.85 -6.25
N LEU A 496 -6.22 -34.50 -5.33
CA LEU A 496 -4.93 -35.17 -5.24
C LEU A 496 -5.04 -36.61 -4.70
N GLY A 497 -6.14 -36.94 -4.02
CA GLY A 497 -6.40 -38.28 -3.49
C GLY A 497 -5.54 -38.64 -2.28
N LEU A 498 -5.00 -37.64 -1.57
CA LEU A 498 -4.19 -37.86 -0.37
C LEU A 498 -5.06 -38.38 0.79
N ASP A 499 -4.67 -39.48 1.39
CA ASP A 499 -5.28 -40.00 2.61
C ASP A 499 -4.90 -39.13 3.83
N ARG A 500 -5.44 -39.50 5.01
CA ARG A 500 -5.20 -38.76 6.26
C ARG A 500 -3.73 -38.68 6.64
N GLN A 501 -3.01 -39.84 6.51
CA GLN A 501 -1.60 -39.93 6.85
C GLN A 501 -0.75 -39.09 5.89
N GLN A 502 -1.00 -39.19 4.60
CA GLN A 502 -0.29 -38.42 3.57
C GLN A 502 -0.46 -36.91 3.76
N ARG A 503 -1.69 -36.45 4.11
CA ARG A 503 -1.91 -35.04 4.42
C ARG A 503 -1.15 -34.60 5.66
N SER A 504 -1.13 -35.40 6.70
CA SER A 504 -0.33 -35.14 7.90
C SER A 504 1.18 -35.10 7.62
N ASP A 505 1.68 -36.00 6.78
CA ASP A 505 3.09 -36.04 6.38
C ASP A 505 3.47 -34.83 5.54
N LEU A 506 2.61 -34.43 4.59
CA LEU A 506 2.82 -33.22 3.78
C LEU A 506 2.78 -31.95 4.65
N THR A 507 1.89 -31.87 5.63
CA THR A 507 1.86 -30.76 6.59
C THR A 507 3.17 -30.72 7.40
N ALA A 508 3.65 -31.87 7.89
CA ALA A 508 4.93 -31.93 8.61
C ALA A 508 6.13 -31.50 7.74
N TYR A 509 6.07 -31.75 6.44
CA TYR A 509 7.06 -31.24 5.49
C TYR A 509 7.02 -29.70 5.40
N LEU A 510 5.85 -29.12 5.21
CA LEU A 510 5.68 -27.65 5.13
C LEU A 510 6.12 -26.98 6.44
N GLU A 511 5.80 -27.59 7.59
CA GLU A 511 6.26 -27.12 8.89
C GLU A 511 7.79 -27.22 9.03
N ALA A 512 8.42 -28.27 8.51
CA ALA A 512 9.86 -28.43 8.59
C ALA A 512 10.61 -27.44 7.67
N VAL A 513 10.10 -27.21 6.47
CA VAL A 513 10.66 -26.22 5.53
C VAL A 513 10.46 -24.80 6.05
N GLY A 514 9.29 -24.53 6.62
CA GLY A 514 8.92 -23.21 7.14
C GLY A 514 9.44 -22.90 8.54
N ASP A 515 10.19 -23.80 9.17
CA ASP A 515 10.73 -23.65 10.53
C ASP A 515 12.01 -22.81 10.58
N ALA A 516 12.52 -22.56 11.76
CA ALA A 516 13.80 -21.92 12.00
C ALA A 516 14.44 -22.49 13.26
N ASP A 517 15.79 -22.48 13.30
CA ASP A 517 16.55 -23.01 14.44
C ASP A 517 16.46 -22.08 15.64
N GLU A 518 16.55 -20.78 15.38
CA GLU A 518 16.39 -19.72 16.37
C GLU A 518 15.33 -18.73 15.92
N PRO A 519 14.05 -19.13 15.96
CA PRO A 519 12.97 -18.27 15.45
C PRO A 519 12.77 -17.02 16.30
N TYR A 520 13.32 -17.00 17.51
CA TYR A 520 13.10 -15.96 18.49
C TYR A 520 14.25 -15.91 19.50
N HIS A 521 14.88 -14.74 19.64
CA HIS A 521 15.74 -14.47 20.80
C HIS A 521 14.86 -14.02 21.96
N PRO A 522 14.67 -14.83 22.99
CA PRO A 522 13.97 -14.39 24.19
C PRO A 522 14.73 -13.18 24.76
N PHE A 523 13.99 -12.23 25.33
CA PHE A 523 14.59 -11.21 26.16
C PHE A 523 15.35 -11.91 27.28
N GLU A 524 16.66 -11.99 27.18
CA GLU A 524 17.48 -12.52 28.27
C GLU A 524 17.47 -11.46 29.37
N GLY A 525 16.54 -11.58 30.31
CA GLY A 525 16.51 -11.16 31.70
C GLY A 525 16.99 -9.75 32.13
N ARG A 526 17.69 -9.00 31.30
CA ARG A 526 18.24 -7.68 31.59
C ARG A 526 17.81 -6.59 30.62
N GLU A 527 17.30 -6.95 29.45
CA GLU A 527 16.89 -5.96 28.44
C GLU A 527 15.42 -5.63 28.65
N THR A 528 15.14 -4.40 29.05
CA THR A 528 13.78 -3.88 29.06
C THR A 528 13.38 -3.49 27.63
N PRO A 529 12.09 -3.56 27.27
CA PRO A 529 11.62 -3.03 25.98
C PRO A 529 12.05 -1.58 25.72
N PHE A 530 12.16 -0.79 26.78
CA PHE A 530 12.62 0.58 26.71
C PHE A 530 14.08 0.70 26.27
N ARG A 531 15.00 -0.13 26.81
CA ARG A 531 16.39 -0.10 26.41
C ARG A 531 16.57 -0.38 24.92
N LEU A 532 15.85 -1.37 24.40
CA LEU A 532 15.89 -1.68 22.96
C LEU A 532 15.41 -0.49 22.13
N ALA A 533 14.30 0.14 22.51
CA ALA A 533 13.81 1.34 21.83
C ALA A 533 14.83 2.50 21.93
N PHE A 534 15.48 2.67 23.07
CA PHE A 534 16.51 3.70 23.25
C PHE A 534 17.74 3.45 22.38
N GLU A 535 18.23 2.21 22.32
CA GLU A 535 19.36 1.83 21.44
C GLU A 535 18.98 2.04 19.95
N GLU A 536 17.78 1.67 19.56
CA GLU A 536 17.25 1.85 18.21
C GLU A 536 17.17 3.34 17.84
N LEU A 537 16.52 4.15 18.67
CA LEU A 537 16.36 5.58 18.42
C LEU A 537 17.69 6.33 18.40
N THR A 538 18.65 5.94 19.22
CA THR A 538 19.99 6.54 19.22
C THR A 538 20.79 6.09 17.99
N THR A 539 20.55 4.88 17.49
CA THR A 539 21.10 4.41 16.21
C THR A 539 20.55 5.24 15.06
N PHE A 540 19.23 5.51 15.03
CA PHE A 540 18.62 6.38 14.03
C PHE A 540 19.25 7.77 14.03
N ALA A 541 19.47 8.36 15.21
CA ALA A 541 20.10 9.65 15.35
C ALA A 541 21.52 9.69 14.77
N SER A 542 22.24 8.55 14.75
CA SER A 542 23.59 8.47 14.18
C SER A 542 23.66 8.87 12.70
N THR A 543 22.53 8.84 12.00
CA THR A 543 22.44 9.32 10.60
C THR A 543 22.82 10.79 10.46
N LEU A 544 22.82 11.56 11.54
CA LEU A 544 23.33 12.95 11.52
C LEU A 544 24.82 13.05 11.16
N ASP A 545 25.59 11.99 11.37
CA ASP A 545 26.99 11.91 10.92
C ASP A 545 27.08 11.98 9.38
N LEU A 546 26.02 11.55 8.69
CA LEU A 546 25.90 11.66 7.23
C LEU A 546 25.25 12.99 6.80
N LEU A 547 24.19 13.42 7.49
CA LEU A 547 23.32 14.50 7.03
C LEU A 547 23.87 15.89 7.35
N ILE A 548 24.56 16.08 8.50
CA ILE A 548 25.16 17.37 8.88
C ILE A 548 26.26 17.78 7.90
N PRO A 549 27.28 16.94 7.57
CA PRO A 549 28.30 17.32 6.59
C PRO A 549 27.75 17.61 5.20
N ARG A 550 26.64 16.97 4.81
CA ARG A 550 25.95 17.19 3.53
C ARG A 550 25.05 18.42 3.53
N GLN A 551 24.83 19.03 4.68
CA GLN A 551 23.87 20.12 4.89
C GLN A 551 22.47 19.78 4.37
N ASP A 552 22.06 18.51 4.55
CA ASP A 552 20.78 18.01 4.08
C ASP A 552 19.67 18.34 5.07
N ARG A 553 19.15 19.57 4.94
CA ARG A 553 18.12 20.12 5.83
C ARG A 553 16.86 19.29 5.87
N PHE A 554 16.37 18.84 4.71
CA PHE A 554 15.08 18.16 4.62
C PHE A 554 15.09 16.82 5.37
N HIS A 555 16.11 15.99 5.10
CA HIS A 555 16.19 14.67 5.72
C HIS A 555 16.61 14.76 7.21
N ALA A 556 17.45 15.71 7.56
CA ALA A 556 17.81 15.96 8.96
C ALA A 556 16.60 16.47 9.78
N ASP A 557 15.77 17.36 9.23
CA ASP A 557 14.54 17.84 9.89
C ASP A 557 13.56 16.68 10.14
N LEU A 558 13.32 15.85 9.13
CA LEU A 558 12.43 14.68 9.23
C LEU A 558 12.90 13.73 10.35
N MET A 559 14.19 13.36 10.33
CA MET A 559 14.75 12.44 11.31
C MET A 559 14.69 13.02 12.73
N LEU A 560 15.15 14.26 12.92
CA LEU A 560 15.24 14.88 14.25
C LEU A 560 13.86 15.02 14.94
N ARG A 561 12.84 15.39 14.19
CA ARG A 561 11.48 15.50 14.75
C ARG A 561 10.85 14.13 15.01
N THR A 562 11.14 13.12 14.19
CA THR A 562 10.67 11.74 14.41
C THR A 562 11.32 11.19 15.68
N VAL A 563 12.63 11.12 15.74
CA VAL A 563 13.37 10.54 16.87
C VAL A 563 13.10 11.29 18.18
N ALA A 564 13.01 12.63 18.14
CA ALA A 564 12.67 13.39 19.35
C ALA A 564 11.26 13.13 19.85
N ALA A 565 10.30 12.88 18.96
CA ALA A 565 8.93 12.53 19.34
C ALA A 565 8.85 11.13 19.96
N ASP A 566 9.55 10.17 19.37
CA ASP A 566 9.58 8.79 19.83
C ASP A 566 10.27 8.66 21.19
N LEU A 567 11.41 9.31 21.40
CA LEU A 567 12.06 9.37 22.71
C LEU A 567 11.13 9.91 23.79
N ARG A 568 10.31 10.92 23.49
CA ARG A 568 9.34 11.46 24.46
C ARG A 568 8.19 10.50 24.73
N ALA A 569 7.73 9.78 23.69
CA ALA A 569 6.69 8.78 23.85
C ALA A 569 7.16 7.61 24.72
N ASP A 570 8.38 7.13 24.49
CA ASP A 570 8.99 6.06 25.26
C ASP A 570 9.26 6.48 26.72
N ALA A 571 9.75 7.70 26.92
CA ALA A 571 9.95 8.26 28.25
C ALA A 571 8.66 8.24 29.09
N ALA A 572 7.51 8.50 28.48
CA ALA A 572 6.23 8.47 29.17
C ALA A 572 5.85 7.08 29.72
N GLY A 573 6.40 6.01 29.13
CA GLY A 573 6.20 4.62 29.58
C GLY A 573 7.17 4.15 30.67
N MET A 574 8.18 4.97 31.05
CA MET A 574 9.23 4.58 31.99
C MET A 574 8.77 4.66 33.45
N ASN A 575 9.12 3.63 34.22
CA ASN A 575 8.92 3.63 35.68
C ASN A 575 10.04 4.36 36.44
N ASN A 576 11.23 4.49 35.85
CA ASN A 576 12.37 5.18 36.45
C ASN A 576 12.35 6.67 36.09
N ARG A 577 11.96 7.52 37.04
CA ARG A 577 11.86 8.97 36.84
C ARG A 577 13.19 9.66 36.51
N ALA A 578 14.31 9.14 37.01
CA ALA A 578 15.63 9.72 36.74
C ALA A 578 16.04 9.46 35.29
N ALA A 579 15.87 8.22 34.83
CA ALA A 579 16.09 7.85 33.44
C ALA A 579 15.12 8.60 32.50
N MET A 580 13.85 8.70 32.86
CA MET A 580 12.86 9.50 32.10
C MET A 580 13.31 10.95 31.89
N GLY A 581 13.84 11.59 32.95
CA GLY A 581 14.38 12.96 32.84
C GLY A 581 15.52 13.08 31.84
N LYS A 582 16.44 12.10 31.81
CA LYS A 582 17.56 12.05 30.85
C LYS A 582 17.10 11.83 29.41
N VAL A 583 16.11 10.98 29.20
CA VAL A 583 15.53 10.76 27.86
C VAL A 583 14.83 12.04 27.35
N HIS A 584 14.10 12.74 28.20
CA HIS A 584 13.54 14.05 27.83
C HIS A 584 14.64 15.07 27.48
N GLU A 585 15.76 15.07 28.22
CA GLU A 585 16.88 15.94 27.92
C GLU A 585 17.52 15.62 26.55
N LEU A 586 17.69 14.34 26.22
CA LEU A 586 18.17 13.92 24.90
C LEU A 586 17.21 14.37 23.80
N ALA A 587 15.90 14.17 23.97
CA ALA A 587 14.89 14.65 23.02
C ALA A 587 14.97 16.19 22.83
N ASP A 588 15.18 16.94 23.90
CA ASP A 588 15.36 18.40 23.82
C ASP A 588 16.68 18.80 23.15
N GLN A 589 17.73 18.00 23.30
CA GLN A 589 18.98 18.21 22.55
C GLN A 589 18.77 18.03 21.05
N LEU A 590 18.04 17.00 20.61
CA LEU A 590 17.68 16.81 19.20
C LEU A 590 16.87 17.99 18.65
N VAL A 591 15.92 18.52 19.43
CA VAL A 591 15.18 19.74 19.04
C VAL A 591 16.11 20.93 18.84
N ARG A 592 17.08 21.15 19.75
CA ARG A 592 18.07 22.25 19.60
C ARG A 592 19.00 22.07 18.39
N ILE A 593 19.34 20.82 18.04
CA ILE A 593 20.09 20.53 16.79
C ILE A 593 19.23 20.90 15.58
N ARG A 594 17.96 20.50 15.60
CA ARG A 594 16.99 20.84 14.55
C ARG A 594 16.85 22.36 14.36
N GLU A 595 16.72 23.12 15.44
CA GLU A 595 16.64 24.58 15.41
C GLU A 595 17.87 25.21 14.75
N SER A 596 19.08 24.68 15.04
CA SER A 596 20.31 25.13 14.39
C SER A 596 20.29 24.87 12.89
N ILE A 597 19.86 23.67 12.48
CA ILE A 597 19.76 23.29 11.06
C ILE A 597 18.74 24.17 10.31
N LEU A 598 17.59 24.44 10.93
CA LEU A 598 16.56 25.30 10.34
C LEU A 598 17.03 26.76 10.21
N ALA A 599 17.95 27.22 11.09
CA ALA A 599 18.58 28.52 11.04
C ALA A 599 19.84 28.60 10.14
N ASP A 600 20.16 27.53 9.39
CA ASP A 600 21.40 27.39 8.60
C ASP A 600 22.72 27.41 9.43
N ASP A 601 22.61 27.24 10.76
CA ASP A 601 23.79 27.14 11.65
C ASP A 601 24.30 25.69 11.70
N TRP A 602 24.91 25.24 10.61
CA TRP A 602 25.45 23.89 10.49
C TRP A 602 26.65 23.63 11.43
N SER A 603 27.42 24.65 11.74
CA SER A 603 28.54 24.57 12.72
C SER A 603 28.01 24.37 14.14
N GLY A 604 26.96 25.12 14.51
CA GLY A 604 26.27 24.95 15.78
C GLY A 604 25.56 23.60 15.87
N ALA A 605 24.96 23.14 14.76
CA ALA A 605 24.36 21.80 14.69
C ALA A 605 25.38 20.69 14.93
N ALA A 606 26.55 20.76 14.27
CA ALA A 606 27.63 19.78 14.46
C ALA A 606 28.17 19.78 15.92
N THR A 607 28.31 20.96 16.52
CA THR A 607 28.76 21.10 17.91
C THR A 607 27.75 20.48 18.89
N ARG A 608 26.43 20.73 18.66
CA ARG A 608 25.36 20.18 19.49
C ARG A 608 25.22 18.68 19.28
N TRP A 609 25.40 18.18 18.07
CA TRP A 609 25.42 16.76 17.77
C TRP A 609 26.53 16.03 18.53
N ALA A 610 27.76 16.57 18.53
CA ALA A 610 28.85 16.01 19.32
C ALA A 610 28.58 16.04 20.85
N ALA A 611 27.82 17.02 21.34
CA ALA A 611 27.36 17.05 22.73
C ALA A 611 26.29 15.99 23.02
N PHE A 612 25.35 15.80 22.11
CA PHE A 612 24.33 14.75 22.23
C PHE A 612 24.95 13.37 22.35
N ARG A 613 25.91 13.03 21.49
CA ARG A 613 26.61 11.72 21.54
C ARG A 613 27.30 11.47 22.90
N ARG A 614 27.96 12.47 23.46
CA ARG A 614 28.51 12.35 24.81
C ARG A 614 27.42 12.13 25.87
N SER A 615 26.33 12.88 25.82
CA SER A 615 25.22 12.69 26.75
C SER A 615 24.60 11.30 26.62
N GLN A 616 24.49 10.78 25.40
CA GLN A 616 24.00 9.42 25.16
C GLN A 616 24.90 8.37 25.80
N GLU A 617 26.23 8.47 25.60
CA GLU A 617 27.23 7.59 26.23
C GLU A 617 27.18 7.67 27.76
N ASP A 618 27.10 8.88 28.31
CA ASP A 618 27.04 9.12 29.76
C ASP A 618 25.73 8.57 30.38
N TYR A 619 24.62 8.53 29.62
CA TYR A 619 23.30 8.11 30.12
C TYR A 619 23.04 6.62 29.89
N ASP A 620 23.81 5.96 29.04
CA ASP A 620 23.59 4.55 28.65
C ASP A 620 23.44 3.62 29.87
N ALA A 621 24.35 3.77 30.88
CA ALA A 621 24.32 2.96 32.09
C ALA A 621 23.05 3.12 32.95
N ASP A 622 22.31 4.21 32.79
CA ASP A 622 21.10 4.52 33.56
C ASP A 622 19.83 4.00 32.88
N MET A 623 19.95 3.53 31.65
CA MET A 623 18.84 3.00 30.85
C MET A 623 18.57 1.51 31.10
N TYR A 624 19.29 0.90 32.05
CA TYR A 624 19.16 -0.48 32.44
C TYR A 624 18.23 -0.72 33.62
#